data_349e630c2bddcbca459155366edb702d
#
_entry.id   349e630c2bddcbca459155366edb702d
#
_cell.length_a   1.000
_cell.length_b   1.000
_cell.length_c   1.000
_cell.angle_alpha   90.00
_cell.angle_beta   90.00
_cell.angle_gamma   90.00
#
_symmetry.space_group_name_H-M   'P 1'
#
loop_
_entity.id
_entity.type
_entity.pdbx_description
1 polymer ?
#
loop_
_entity_poly.entity_id
_entity_poly.type
_entity_poly.pdbx_seq_one_letter_code
_entity_poly.pdbx_strand_id
1 'polypeptide(L)'
;MSDTPGPARILVAEDDPALRRLVDMLLSSQGYDVLTVNDGADALAAVDNWPPDALVVDVMMPRISGLTVCRELRADRRFATVPIILLTARVFDDDIQAVIDLGGIEFMNKPFNPRQLMAVLERLVPVPLPAPRASVAAHPVASLRAGGGTARS
;
A
#
# COMPACT_ATOMS: atom_id res chain seq x y z
N MET A 1 -27.46 4.00 4.68
CA MET A 1 -26.02 4.08 4.79
C MET A 1 -25.38 2.80 4.26
N SER A 2 -24.40 2.97 3.44
CA SER A 2 -23.72 1.79 2.86
C SER A 2 -22.73 1.22 3.86
N ASP A 3 -22.77 -0.09 4.05
CA ASP A 3 -21.79 -0.79 4.84
C ASP A 3 -20.59 -1.24 4.00
N THR A 4 -20.57 -0.87 2.71
CA THR A 4 -19.46 -1.22 1.84
C THR A 4 -18.23 -0.45 2.29
N PRO A 5 -17.14 -1.14 2.63
CA PRO A 5 -15.91 -0.44 2.98
C PRO A 5 -15.39 0.31 1.76
N GLY A 6 -14.83 1.47 1.99
CA GLY A 6 -14.15 2.20 0.93
C GLY A 6 -12.89 1.46 0.49
N PRO A 7 -12.17 1.99 -0.50
CA PRO A 7 -10.90 1.43 -0.91
C PRO A 7 -9.92 1.36 0.25
N ALA A 8 -9.08 0.34 0.26
CA ALA A 8 -8.04 0.24 1.26
C ALA A 8 -7.07 1.41 1.10
N ARG A 9 -6.63 1.96 2.23
CA ARG A 9 -5.76 3.12 2.29
C ARG A 9 -4.32 2.70 2.45
N ILE A 10 -3.47 3.17 1.55
CA ILE A 10 -2.03 2.88 1.59
C ILE A 10 -1.28 4.18 1.76
N LEU A 11 -0.52 4.29 2.84
CA LEU A 11 0.37 5.43 3.05
C LEU A 11 1.74 5.07 2.51
N VAL A 12 2.27 5.90 1.61
CA VAL A 12 3.58 5.69 0.99
C VAL A 12 4.52 6.78 1.48
N ALA A 13 5.58 6.38 2.16
CA ALA A 13 6.62 7.30 2.63
C ALA A 13 7.90 7.02 1.84
N GLU A 14 8.27 7.94 0.97
CA GLU A 14 9.40 7.80 0.08
C GLU A 14 9.93 9.19 -0.28
N ASP A 15 11.22 9.43 -0.06
CA ASP A 15 11.80 10.75 -0.32
C ASP A 15 12.17 10.98 -1.79
N ASP A 16 12.42 9.93 -2.56
CA ASP A 16 12.68 10.07 -3.99
C ASP A 16 11.37 10.39 -4.72
N PRO A 17 11.23 11.59 -5.30
CA PRO A 17 9.96 11.99 -5.91
C PRO A 17 9.58 11.13 -7.12
N ALA A 18 10.53 10.64 -7.88
CA ALA A 18 10.23 9.80 -9.05
C ALA A 18 9.67 8.45 -8.60
N LEU A 19 10.32 7.84 -7.61
CA LEU A 19 9.86 6.55 -7.08
C LEU A 19 8.54 6.71 -6.35
N ARG A 20 8.39 7.77 -5.58
CA ARG A 20 7.12 8.05 -4.87
C ARG A 20 5.97 8.16 -5.87
N ARG A 21 6.17 8.88 -6.97
CA ARG A 21 5.15 9.02 -8.00
C ARG A 21 4.83 7.68 -8.67
N LEU A 22 5.87 6.90 -8.96
CA LEU A 22 5.67 5.59 -9.58
C LEU A 22 4.82 4.68 -8.70
N VAL A 23 5.14 4.61 -7.41
CA VAL A 23 4.40 3.77 -6.48
C VAL A 23 2.96 4.26 -6.34
N ASP A 24 2.76 5.58 -6.23
CA ASP A 24 1.43 6.16 -6.18
C ASP A 24 0.60 5.75 -7.41
N MET A 25 1.17 5.90 -8.60
CA MET A 25 0.46 5.56 -9.83
C MET A 25 0.10 4.07 -9.89
N LEU A 26 1.04 3.23 -9.51
CA LEU A 26 0.81 1.77 -9.52
C LEU A 26 -0.32 1.39 -8.58
N LEU A 27 -0.26 1.86 -7.34
CA LEU A 27 -1.24 1.49 -6.32
C LEU A 27 -2.60 2.11 -6.62
N SER A 28 -2.62 3.36 -7.06
CA SER A 28 -3.87 4.02 -7.40
C SER A 28 -4.56 3.31 -8.58
N SER A 29 -3.79 2.85 -9.54
CA SER A 29 -4.35 2.15 -10.70
C SER A 29 -4.98 0.80 -10.33
N GLN A 30 -4.59 0.24 -9.19
CA GLN A 30 -5.16 -1.02 -8.71
C GLN A 30 -6.39 -0.81 -7.82
N GLY A 31 -6.76 0.43 -7.56
CA GLY A 31 -7.95 0.72 -6.78
C GLY A 31 -7.71 1.08 -5.33
N TYR A 32 -6.45 1.17 -4.91
CA TYR A 32 -6.14 1.64 -3.56
C TYR A 32 -6.30 3.15 -3.46
N ASP A 33 -6.64 3.61 -2.27
CA ASP A 33 -6.63 5.03 -1.94
C ASP A 33 -5.25 5.34 -1.36
N VAL A 34 -4.47 6.20 -2.02
CA VAL A 34 -3.05 6.37 -1.72
C VAL A 34 -2.77 7.78 -1.24
N LEU A 35 -2.07 7.87 -0.11
CA LEU A 35 -1.52 9.13 0.38
C LEU A 35 -0.01 9.00 0.37
N THR A 36 0.68 9.97 -0.22
CA THR A 36 2.14 9.95 -0.26
C THR A 36 2.71 11.07 0.61
N VAL A 37 3.80 10.74 1.29
CA VAL A 37 4.59 11.71 2.06
C VAL A 37 6.05 11.50 1.72
N ASN A 38 6.89 12.50 2.02
CA ASN A 38 8.27 12.46 1.58
C ASN A 38 9.29 12.24 2.70
N ASP A 39 8.84 12.07 3.93
CA ASP A 39 9.77 11.73 5.02
C ASP A 39 9.02 11.06 6.17
N GLY A 40 9.81 10.59 7.15
CA GLY A 40 9.25 9.83 8.27
C GLY A 40 8.43 10.69 9.24
N ALA A 41 8.80 11.97 9.41
CA ALA A 41 8.04 12.84 10.30
C ALA A 41 6.64 13.09 9.73
N ASP A 42 6.56 13.33 8.42
CA ASP A 42 5.27 13.52 7.77
C ASP A 42 4.44 12.23 7.81
N ALA A 43 5.10 11.07 7.71
CA ALA A 43 4.40 9.79 7.82
C ALA A 43 3.72 9.64 9.18
N LEU A 44 4.47 9.91 10.25
CA LEU A 44 3.92 9.80 11.60
C LEU A 44 2.81 10.81 11.87
N ALA A 45 2.94 12.02 11.30
CA ALA A 45 1.88 13.01 11.42
C ALA A 45 0.63 12.62 10.64
N ALA A 46 0.82 12.05 9.46
CA ALA A 46 -0.30 11.73 8.57
C ALA A 46 -1.21 10.62 9.12
N VAL A 47 -0.65 9.62 9.81
CA VAL A 47 -1.44 8.49 10.27
C VAL A 47 -2.51 8.89 11.29
N ASP A 48 -2.32 10.00 11.99
CA ASP A 48 -3.31 10.47 12.96
C ASP A 48 -4.61 10.93 12.29
N ASN A 49 -4.50 11.57 11.14
CA ASN A 49 -5.65 12.12 10.42
C ASN A 49 -6.13 11.22 9.30
N TRP A 50 -5.30 10.29 8.87
CA TRP A 50 -5.59 9.42 7.75
C TRP A 50 -5.06 8.01 8.06
N PRO A 51 -5.76 7.26 8.94
CA PRO A 51 -5.30 5.93 9.34
C PRO A 51 -5.21 5.00 8.13
N PRO A 52 -4.02 4.49 7.81
CA PRO A 52 -3.86 3.60 6.68
C PRO A 52 -4.19 2.15 7.03
N ASP A 53 -4.52 1.39 6.01
CA ASP A 53 -4.68 -0.07 6.13
C ASP A 53 -3.35 -0.79 5.94
N ALA A 54 -2.39 -0.15 5.28
CA ALA A 54 -1.02 -0.63 5.15
C ALA A 54 -0.11 0.54 4.82
N LEU A 55 1.20 0.35 5.05
CA LEU A 55 2.19 1.35 4.71
C LEU A 55 3.27 0.75 3.83
N VAL A 56 3.80 1.57 2.92
CA VAL A 56 5.00 1.30 2.15
C VAL A 56 6.01 2.37 2.54
N VAL A 57 7.10 1.99 3.16
CA VAL A 57 8.01 2.92 3.82
C VAL A 57 9.45 2.65 3.39
N ASP A 58 10.12 3.69 2.90
CA ASP A 58 11.56 3.61 2.64
C ASP A 58 12.32 3.68 3.96
N VAL A 59 13.32 2.83 4.12
CA VAL A 59 14.16 2.86 5.32
C VAL A 59 14.96 4.17 5.36
N MET A 60 15.51 4.60 4.22
CA MET A 60 16.44 5.72 4.18
C MET A 60 15.73 7.01 3.78
N MET A 61 15.25 7.73 4.78
CA MET A 61 14.60 9.01 4.59
C MET A 61 15.25 10.06 5.50
N PRO A 62 15.19 11.35 5.12
CA PRO A 62 15.72 12.40 5.99
C PRO A 62 14.86 12.55 7.25
N ARG A 63 15.46 13.12 8.26
CA ARG A 63 14.88 13.44 9.57
C ARG A 63 14.58 12.18 10.38
N ILE A 64 13.62 11.39 9.98
CA ILE A 64 13.24 10.17 10.69
C ILE A 64 13.29 9.01 9.71
N SER A 65 14.09 7.98 10.04
CA SER A 65 14.22 6.83 9.16
C SER A 65 12.96 5.98 9.17
N GLY A 66 12.81 5.16 8.13
CA GLY A 66 11.69 4.23 8.08
C GLY A 66 11.68 3.22 9.22
N LEU A 67 12.86 2.88 9.75
CA LEU A 67 12.93 1.98 10.91
C LEU A 67 12.29 2.62 12.13
N THR A 68 12.55 3.92 12.35
CA THR A 68 11.93 4.64 13.45
C THR A 68 10.42 4.74 13.26
N VAL A 69 9.96 4.98 12.03
CA VAL A 69 8.52 4.99 11.74
C VAL A 69 7.89 3.67 12.15
N CYS A 70 8.52 2.55 11.80
CA CYS A 70 8.01 1.24 12.16
C CYS A 70 7.92 1.04 13.68
N ARG A 71 8.98 1.44 14.40
CA ARG A 71 9.00 1.30 15.86
C ARG A 71 7.90 2.13 16.50
N GLU A 72 7.72 3.38 16.04
CA GLU A 72 6.70 4.27 16.59
C GLU A 72 5.31 3.71 16.33
N LEU A 73 5.06 3.20 15.14
CA LEU A 73 3.76 2.64 14.81
C LEU A 73 3.47 1.37 15.61
N ARG A 74 4.47 0.52 15.80
CA ARG A 74 4.28 -0.71 16.58
C ARG A 74 4.04 -0.43 18.06
N ALA A 75 4.54 0.70 18.56
CA ALA A 75 4.30 1.11 19.94
C ALA A 75 2.93 1.78 20.12
N ASP A 76 2.28 2.15 19.05
CA ASP A 76 0.95 2.79 19.07
C ASP A 76 -0.11 1.71 18.88
N ARG A 77 -1.03 1.61 19.85
CA ARG A 77 -2.06 0.56 19.83
C ARG A 77 -2.92 0.60 18.58
N ARG A 78 -3.14 1.79 18.01
CA ARG A 78 -3.94 1.95 16.80
C ARG A 78 -3.30 1.26 15.58
N PHE A 79 -1.96 1.16 15.57
CA PHE A 79 -1.21 0.67 14.42
C PHE A 79 -0.32 -0.52 14.77
N ALA A 80 -0.58 -1.17 15.91
CA ALA A 80 0.28 -2.26 16.39
C ALA A 80 0.33 -3.44 15.43
N THR A 81 -0.68 -3.61 14.59
CA THR A 81 -0.76 -4.74 13.66
C THR A 81 -0.92 -4.33 12.21
N VAL A 82 -0.82 -3.03 11.90
CA VAL A 82 -0.97 -2.58 10.51
C VAL A 82 0.16 -3.14 9.66
N PRO A 83 -0.12 -3.73 8.50
CA PRO A 83 0.95 -4.27 7.66
C PRO A 83 1.86 -3.17 7.13
N ILE A 84 3.16 -3.43 7.13
CA ILE A 84 4.16 -2.48 6.64
C ILE A 84 5.09 -3.20 5.68
N ILE A 85 5.36 -2.59 4.53
CA ILE A 85 6.40 -3.03 3.61
C ILE A 85 7.54 -2.03 3.69
N LEU A 86 8.72 -2.49 4.10
CA LEU A 86 9.92 -1.69 4.12
C LEU A 86 10.63 -1.81 2.77
N LEU A 87 10.89 -0.68 2.13
CA LEU A 87 11.69 -0.63 0.91
C LEU A 87 13.04 -0.06 1.25
N THR A 88 14.11 -0.66 0.74
CA THR A 88 15.43 -0.10 1.00
C THR A 88 16.48 -0.55 -0.01
N ALA A 89 17.39 0.37 -0.36
CA ALA A 89 18.63 0.05 -1.05
C ALA A 89 19.72 -0.38 -0.06
N ARG A 90 19.45 -0.24 1.24
CA ARG A 90 20.37 -0.57 2.30
C ARG A 90 20.56 -2.07 2.41
N VAL A 91 21.79 -2.49 2.71
CA VAL A 91 22.07 -3.92 2.97
C VAL A 91 21.30 -4.35 4.21
N PHE A 92 20.72 -5.53 4.16
CA PHE A 92 20.01 -6.11 5.29
C PHE A 92 20.99 -6.27 6.46
N ASP A 93 20.61 -5.79 7.63
CA ASP A 93 21.44 -5.81 8.83
C ASP A 93 20.60 -6.07 10.08
N ASP A 94 21.27 -6.05 11.23
CA ASP A 94 20.63 -6.35 12.50
C ASP A 94 19.54 -5.34 12.87
N ASP A 95 19.69 -4.07 12.47
CA ASP A 95 18.69 -3.04 12.75
C ASP A 95 17.41 -3.32 11.99
N ILE A 96 17.54 -3.72 10.72
CA ILE A 96 16.38 -4.10 9.91
C ILE A 96 15.73 -5.35 10.48
N GLN A 97 16.54 -6.33 10.85
CA GLN A 97 16.02 -7.57 11.43
C GLN A 97 15.23 -7.29 12.71
N ALA A 98 15.77 -6.42 13.57
CA ALA A 98 15.09 -6.08 14.83
C ALA A 98 13.71 -5.47 14.57
N VAL A 99 13.58 -4.67 13.53
CA VAL A 99 12.29 -4.07 13.18
C VAL A 99 11.34 -5.12 12.61
N ILE A 100 11.84 -5.99 11.73
CA ILE A 100 11.03 -7.07 11.16
C ILE A 100 10.51 -8.00 12.28
N ASP A 101 11.32 -8.22 13.30
CA ASP A 101 10.94 -9.06 14.43
C ASP A 101 9.79 -8.50 15.26
N LEU A 102 9.45 -7.22 15.08
CA LEU A 102 8.26 -6.64 15.71
C LEU A 102 6.97 -7.23 15.15
N GLY A 103 7.02 -7.84 13.98
CA GLY A 103 5.88 -8.51 13.37
C GLY A 103 5.10 -7.64 12.39
N GLY A 104 4.52 -8.28 11.38
CA GLY A 104 3.71 -7.60 10.39
C GLY A 104 4.47 -6.69 9.44
N ILE A 105 5.78 -6.86 9.33
CA ILE A 105 6.64 -6.02 8.52
C ILE A 105 7.37 -6.89 7.51
N GLU A 106 7.19 -6.58 6.23
CA GLU A 106 7.88 -7.27 5.14
C GLU A 106 8.99 -6.37 4.60
N PHE A 107 10.03 -6.99 4.09
CA PHE A 107 11.20 -6.28 3.60
C PHE A 107 11.35 -6.51 2.10
N MET A 108 11.66 -5.45 1.36
CA MET A 108 11.86 -5.52 -0.08
C MET A 108 13.03 -4.64 -0.48
N ASN A 109 13.96 -5.19 -1.24
CA ASN A 109 15.12 -4.45 -1.70
C ASN A 109 14.79 -3.55 -2.88
N LYS A 110 15.46 -2.41 -2.96
CA LYS A 110 15.48 -1.56 -4.14
C LYS A 110 16.67 -1.97 -5.03
N PRO A 111 16.52 -1.97 -6.33
CA PRO A 111 15.28 -1.75 -7.07
C PRO A 111 14.34 -2.93 -6.91
N PHE A 112 13.06 -2.67 -6.82
CA PHE A 112 12.07 -3.73 -6.65
C PHE A 112 11.26 -3.91 -7.95
N ASN A 113 10.69 -5.09 -8.08
CA ASN A 113 9.79 -5.38 -9.18
C ASN A 113 8.40 -4.86 -8.80
N PRO A 114 7.80 -3.96 -9.62
CA PRO A 114 6.46 -3.44 -9.31
C PRO A 114 5.41 -4.53 -9.11
N ARG A 115 5.48 -5.60 -9.88
CA ARG A 115 4.54 -6.71 -9.73
C ARG A 115 4.68 -7.40 -8.39
N GLN A 116 5.92 -7.50 -7.91
CA GLN A 116 6.17 -8.11 -6.61
C GLN A 116 5.59 -7.26 -5.49
N LEU A 117 5.77 -5.92 -5.57
CA LEU A 117 5.17 -5.02 -4.60
C LEU A 117 3.65 -5.17 -4.59
N MET A 118 3.03 -5.21 -5.76
CA MET A 118 1.59 -5.37 -5.88
C MET A 118 1.13 -6.69 -5.30
N ALA A 119 1.86 -7.78 -5.58
CA ALA A 119 1.50 -9.10 -5.08
C ALA A 119 1.54 -9.15 -3.55
N VAL A 120 2.57 -8.54 -2.96
CA VAL A 120 2.70 -8.50 -1.50
C VAL A 120 1.56 -7.68 -0.89
N LEU A 121 1.26 -6.52 -1.46
CA LEU A 121 0.17 -5.68 -0.96
C LEU A 121 -1.19 -6.38 -1.08
N GLU A 122 -1.46 -7.05 -2.19
CA GLU A 122 -2.71 -7.78 -2.35
C GLU A 122 -2.87 -8.86 -1.29
N ARG A 123 -1.78 -9.52 -0.95
CA ARG A 123 -1.80 -10.55 0.08
C ARG A 123 -2.08 -9.96 1.46
N LEU A 124 -1.48 -8.81 1.75
CA LEU A 124 -1.61 -8.16 3.06
C LEU A 124 -2.91 -7.40 3.21
N VAL A 125 -3.32 -6.70 2.16
CA VAL A 125 -4.51 -5.86 2.15
C VAL A 125 -5.22 -6.05 0.82
N PRO A 126 -6.08 -7.07 0.71
CA PRO A 126 -6.77 -7.30 -0.56
C PRO A 126 -7.58 -6.08 -0.98
N VAL A 127 -7.49 -5.73 -2.25
CA VAL A 127 -8.35 -4.71 -2.81
C VAL A 127 -9.76 -5.29 -2.80
N PRO A 128 -10.75 -4.60 -2.21
CA PRO A 128 -12.11 -5.07 -2.32
C PRO A 128 -12.45 -5.20 -3.79
N LEU A 129 -13.00 -6.34 -4.18
CA LEU A 129 -13.46 -6.47 -5.55
C LEU A 129 -14.42 -5.32 -5.81
N PRO A 130 -14.19 -4.52 -6.86
CA PRO A 130 -15.15 -3.51 -7.19
C PRO A 130 -16.48 -4.21 -7.41
N ALA A 131 -17.55 -3.58 -6.94
CA ALA A 131 -18.87 -4.02 -7.30
C ALA A 131 -18.87 -4.24 -8.80
N PRO A 132 -19.47 -5.33 -9.32
CA PRO A 132 -19.46 -5.56 -10.75
C PRO A 132 -19.88 -4.27 -11.43
N ARG A 133 -18.98 -3.69 -12.18
CA ARG A 133 -19.29 -2.48 -12.89
C ARG A 133 -20.29 -2.87 -13.95
N ALA A 134 -21.32 -2.19 -13.89
CA ALA A 134 -22.11 -2.25 -15.06
C ALA A 134 -21.24 -2.00 -16.22
N SER A 135 -20.05 -2.39 -16.18
CA SER A 135 -19.40 -2.27 -16.95
C SER A 135 -18.78 -1.99 -17.60
N VAL A 136 -18.29 -1.79 -17.42
CA VAL A 136 -17.77 -1.67 -17.69
C VAL A 136 -17.49 -1.85 -18.38
N ALA A 137 -17.55 -1.54 -18.67
CA ALA A 137 -17.48 -1.85 -18.95
C ALA A 137 -17.20 -2.27 -19.48
N ALA A 138 -17.09 -2.10 -19.76
CA ALA A 138 -17.04 -2.74 -19.80
C ALA A 138 -16.86 -3.27 -20.19
N HIS A 139 -16.75 -3.08 -20.48
CA HIS A 139 -16.84 -3.94 -20.51
C HIS A 139 -17.09 -4.59 -20.93
N PRO A 140 -17.38 -4.28 -21.56
CA PRO A 140 -17.93 -5.11 -21.67
C PRO A 140 -17.94 -6.00 -22.14
N VAL A 141 -18.02 -5.85 -22.36
CA VAL A 141 -18.37 -6.86 -22.38
C VAL A 141 -18.70 -7.50 -22.49
N ALA A 142 -18.91 -7.01 -22.88
CA ALA A 142 -19.58 -7.75 -22.63
C ALA A 142 -19.97 -8.29 -22.87
N SER A 143 -19.91 -7.86 -23.24
CA SER A 143 -20.63 -8.50 -23.14
C SER A 143 -20.78 -9.23 -23.50
N LEU A 144 -20.68 -8.90 -23.77
CA LEU A 144 -21.15 -9.65 -23.70
C LEU A 144 -21.52 -10.42 -23.73
N ARG A 145 -21.53 -10.11 -24.06
CA ARG A 145 -22.11 -10.82 -23.77
C ARG A 145 -22.62 -11.28 -23.91
N ALA A 146 -22.89 -10.60 -24.47
CA ALA A 146 -23.49 -10.99 -24.24
C ALA A 146 -23.74 -11.41 -24.38
N GLY A 147 -23.88 -11.05 -25.30
CA GLY A 147 -24.36 -11.36 -25.07
C GLY A 147 -24.50 -11.75 -25.03
N GLY A 148 -24.66 -11.49 -25.80
CA GLY A 148 -25.16 -11.83 -25.43
C GLY A 148 -25.32 -12.27 -25.20
N GLY A 149 -25.42 -11.89 -25.60
CA GLY A 149 -25.89 -12.27 -25.07
C GLY A 149 -26.13 -12.63 -24.81
N THR A 150 -26.28 -12.31 -25.04
CA THR A 150 -26.85 -12.68 -24.55
C THR A 150 -27.04 -13.14 -24.17
N ALA A 151 -27.16 -12.69 -24.38
CA ALA A 151 -27.62 -13.03 -23.70
C ALA A 151 -27.79 -13.33 -23.31
N ARG A 152 -27.86 -12.94 -23.23
CA ARG A 152 -28.34 -13.23 -22.52
C ARG A 152 -28.62 -13.32 -22.05
N SER A 153 -28.50 -12.73 -22.32
CA SER A 153 -29.05 -12.71 -21.58
C SER A 153 -29.08 -13.01 -21.28
#